data_15c3a3270a9190cb796f3d3271e8d80e
#
_entry.id   15c3a3270a9190cb796f3d3271e8d80e
#
_cell.length_a   1.000
_cell.length_b   1.000
_cell.length_c   1.000
_cell.angle_alpha   90.00
_cell.angle_beta   90.00
_cell.angle_gamma   90.00
#
_symmetry.space_group_name_H-M   'P 1'
#
loop_
_entity.id
_entity.type
_entity.pdbx_description
1 polymer ?
#
loop_
_entity_poly.entity_id
_entity_poly.type
_entity_poly.pdbx_seq_one_letter_code
_entity_poly.pdbx_strand_id
1 'polypeptide(L)'
;SITMYGSTDLGGSFLVRTGKDSIFHAGDLNWWHWLGDTPENIADAKRMAWEELGKLEGLVVDYAMFPVDNRLEEAMEWGVLEFLRRVEVKKLLIPMHLNGPQWQPSTYYKALFGQVPVWNVWQDGDCINI
;
A
#
# COMPACT_ATOMS: atom_id res chain seq x y z
N SER A 1 -14.00 15.82 1.20
CA SER A 1 -13.54 15.82 -0.20
C SER A 1 -12.99 14.46 -0.61
N ILE A 2 -13.00 14.19 -1.89
CA ILE A 2 -12.41 12.97 -2.48
C ILE A 2 -11.48 13.42 -3.60
N THR A 3 -10.22 12.99 -3.52
CA THR A 3 -9.22 13.24 -4.55
C THR A 3 -8.81 11.91 -5.17
N MET A 4 -8.87 11.81 -6.49
CA MET A 4 -8.41 10.65 -7.23
C MET A 4 -6.97 10.86 -7.70
N TYR A 5 -6.14 9.85 -7.48
CA TYR A 5 -4.80 9.72 -8.06
C TYR A 5 -4.78 8.54 -9.04
N GLY A 6 -3.67 8.33 -9.72
CA GLY A 6 -3.51 7.23 -10.64
C GLY A 6 -3.29 5.87 -9.97
N SER A 7 -3.04 4.90 -10.81
CA SER A 7 -2.75 3.52 -10.40
C SER A 7 -1.64 2.95 -11.27
N THR A 8 -1.08 1.83 -10.83
CA THR A 8 -0.09 1.04 -11.59
C THR A 8 -0.71 -0.22 -12.18
N ASP A 9 -2.00 -0.39 -12.03
CA ASP A 9 -2.83 -1.43 -12.64
C ASP A 9 -4.23 -0.85 -12.90
N LEU A 10 -5.30 -1.57 -12.67
CA LEU A 10 -6.65 -1.11 -12.97
C LEU A 10 -7.12 -0.01 -12.01
N GLY A 11 -7.97 0.89 -12.53
CA GLY A 11 -8.64 1.92 -11.74
C GLY A 11 -7.75 3.04 -11.28
N GLY A 12 -8.01 3.55 -10.08
CA GLY A 12 -7.29 4.64 -9.45
C GLY A 12 -7.11 4.42 -7.96
N SER A 13 -6.39 5.33 -7.34
CA SER A 13 -6.26 5.42 -5.89
C SER A 13 -6.97 6.68 -5.40
N PHE A 14 -7.41 6.68 -4.15
CA PHE A 14 -8.30 7.71 -3.65
C PHE A 14 -7.88 8.19 -2.26
N LEU A 15 -7.84 9.51 -2.11
CA LEU A 15 -7.73 10.17 -0.81
C LEU A 15 -9.08 10.74 -0.44
N VAL A 16 -9.65 10.26 0.66
CA VAL A 16 -10.91 10.75 1.22
C VAL A 16 -10.63 11.54 2.48
N ARG A 17 -11.07 12.80 2.52
CA ARG A 17 -10.98 13.65 3.71
C ARG A 17 -12.38 13.97 4.21
N THR A 18 -12.63 13.60 5.44
CA THR A 18 -13.84 14.01 6.19
C THR A 18 -13.49 15.20 7.09
N GLY A 19 -14.46 15.70 7.82
CA GLY A 19 -14.18 16.74 8.84
C GLY A 19 -13.34 16.23 10.01
N LYS A 20 -13.13 14.92 10.12
CA LYS A 20 -12.47 14.26 11.26
C LYS A 20 -11.23 13.49 10.85
N ASP A 21 -11.31 12.69 9.81
CA ASP A 21 -10.26 11.75 9.43
C ASP A 21 -9.91 11.86 7.94
N SER A 22 -8.74 11.33 7.58
CA SER A 22 -8.30 11.14 6.22
C SER A 22 -7.96 9.67 5.96
N ILE A 23 -8.42 9.17 4.81
CA ILE A 23 -8.29 7.76 4.42
C ILE A 23 -7.71 7.71 3.02
N PHE A 24 -6.64 6.95 2.84
CA PHE A 24 -6.10 6.64 1.51
C PHE A 24 -6.41 5.18 1.16
N HIS A 25 -7.03 4.98 0.01
CA HIS A 25 -7.29 3.66 -0.55
C HIS A 25 -6.50 3.51 -1.85
N ALA A 26 -5.52 2.63 -1.84
CA ALA A 26 -4.59 2.48 -2.96
C ALA A 26 -5.24 1.83 -4.20
N GLY A 27 -6.35 1.09 -4.05
CA GLY A 27 -6.84 0.26 -5.15
C GLY A 27 -5.77 -0.75 -5.55
N ASP A 28 -5.47 -0.82 -6.85
CA ASP A 28 -4.42 -1.69 -7.38
C ASP A 28 -3.05 -0.98 -7.48
N LEU A 29 -2.89 0.19 -6.89
CA LEU A 29 -1.60 0.88 -6.84
C LEU A 29 -0.62 0.08 -6.01
N ASN A 30 0.49 -0.33 -6.63
CA ASN A 30 1.56 -1.07 -5.97
C ASN A 30 2.82 -1.02 -6.83
N TRP A 31 3.94 -1.48 -6.30
CA TRP A 31 5.09 -1.84 -7.10
C TRP A 31 4.96 -3.32 -7.49
N TRP A 32 4.40 -3.56 -8.67
CA TRP A 32 4.14 -4.90 -9.19
C TRP A 32 5.42 -5.53 -9.77
N HIS A 33 6.35 -5.86 -8.88
CA HIS A 33 7.58 -6.54 -9.24
C HIS A 33 7.36 -8.06 -9.24
N TRP A 34 7.07 -8.61 -10.40
CA TRP A 34 6.90 -10.04 -10.57
C TRP A 34 8.26 -10.71 -10.77
N LEU A 35 8.62 -11.62 -9.87
CA LEU A 35 9.87 -12.40 -9.99
C LEU A 35 9.82 -13.24 -11.28
N GLY A 36 10.91 -13.20 -12.04
CA GLY A 36 11.02 -13.96 -13.29
C GLY A 36 10.39 -13.29 -14.51
N ASP A 37 9.82 -12.10 -14.37
CA ASP A 37 9.33 -11.33 -15.50
C ASP A 37 10.50 -10.82 -16.38
N THR A 38 10.18 -10.27 -17.55
CA THR A 38 11.20 -9.74 -18.45
C THR A 38 11.89 -8.51 -17.84
N PRO A 39 13.17 -8.23 -18.20
CA PRO A 39 13.84 -7.00 -17.74
C PRO A 39 13.06 -5.72 -18.08
N GLU A 40 12.42 -5.68 -19.23
CA GLU A 40 11.60 -4.54 -19.67
C GLU A 40 10.39 -4.34 -18.78
N ASN A 41 9.66 -5.41 -18.47
CA ASN A 41 8.49 -5.36 -17.61
C ASN A 41 8.87 -5.00 -16.16
N ILE A 42 9.98 -5.52 -15.66
CA ILE A 42 10.51 -5.19 -14.33
C ILE A 42 10.84 -3.69 -14.25
N ALA A 43 11.53 -3.16 -15.27
CA ALA A 43 11.89 -1.74 -15.34
C ALA A 43 10.63 -0.86 -15.43
N ASP A 44 9.66 -1.24 -16.24
CA ASP A 44 8.39 -0.52 -16.38
C ASP A 44 7.59 -0.50 -15.09
N ALA A 45 7.51 -1.62 -14.40
CA ALA A 45 6.81 -1.72 -13.11
C ALA A 45 7.40 -0.75 -12.09
N LYS A 46 8.72 -0.67 -12.01
CA LYS A 46 9.42 0.26 -11.13
C LYS A 46 9.15 1.71 -11.51
N ARG A 47 9.29 2.05 -12.79
CA ARG A 47 9.04 3.40 -13.30
C ARG A 47 7.62 3.86 -12.98
N MET A 48 6.62 3.02 -13.25
CA MET A 48 5.22 3.32 -12.98
C MET A 48 4.98 3.53 -11.49
N ALA A 49 5.54 2.68 -10.64
CA ALA A 49 5.42 2.81 -9.19
C ALA A 49 6.01 4.14 -8.69
N TRP A 50 7.21 4.49 -9.15
CA TRP A 50 7.86 5.77 -8.77
C TRP A 50 7.08 6.99 -9.24
N GLU A 51 6.54 6.96 -10.46
CA GLU A 51 5.70 8.05 -10.98
C GLU A 51 4.47 8.26 -10.11
N GLU A 52 3.72 7.20 -9.82
CA GLU A 52 2.46 7.32 -9.08
C GLU A 52 2.69 7.58 -7.58
N LEU A 53 3.61 6.87 -6.94
CA LEU A 53 3.94 7.10 -5.53
C LEU A 53 4.58 8.48 -5.31
N GLY A 54 5.34 8.98 -6.28
CA GLY A 54 5.95 10.32 -6.21
C GLY A 54 4.92 11.43 -6.07
N LYS A 55 3.73 11.27 -6.64
CA LYS A 55 2.61 12.23 -6.51
C LYS A 55 2.08 12.32 -5.08
N LEU A 56 2.34 11.31 -4.26
CA LEU A 56 1.89 11.21 -2.87
C LEU A 56 2.91 11.72 -1.86
N GLU A 57 4.09 12.16 -2.32
CA GLU A 57 5.18 12.62 -1.46
C GLU A 57 4.73 13.70 -0.48
N GLY A 58 5.01 13.49 0.82
CA GLY A 58 4.64 14.42 1.87
C GLY A 58 3.19 14.32 2.36
N LEU A 59 2.39 13.41 1.78
CA LEU A 59 1.01 13.21 2.22
C LEU A 59 0.98 12.65 3.63
N VAL A 60 0.04 13.14 4.44
CA VAL A 60 -0.22 12.65 5.80
C VAL A 60 -1.67 12.19 5.85
N VAL A 61 -1.88 10.93 6.26
CA VAL A 61 -3.22 10.34 6.37
C VAL A 61 -3.37 9.62 7.72
N ASP A 62 -4.60 9.50 8.18
CA ASP A 62 -4.89 8.74 9.39
C ASP A 62 -4.91 7.24 9.11
N TYR A 63 -5.53 6.83 8.03
CA TYR A 63 -5.70 5.43 7.64
C TYR A 63 -5.25 5.22 6.21
N ALA A 64 -4.59 4.09 5.94
CA ALA A 64 -4.25 3.71 4.58
C ALA A 64 -4.56 2.24 4.33
N MET A 65 -5.10 1.95 3.15
CA MET A 65 -5.30 0.61 2.63
C MET A 65 -4.35 0.43 1.45
N PHE A 66 -3.44 -0.53 1.54
CA PHE A 66 -2.39 -0.71 0.54
C PHE A 66 -2.13 -2.20 0.24
N PRO A 67 -1.90 -2.56 -1.04
CA PRO A 67 -1.63 -3.94 -1.41
C PRO A 67 -0.36 -4.51 -0.78
N VAL A 68 -0.48 -5.73 -0.24
CA VAL A 68 0.65 -6.57 0.17
C VAL A 68 0.34 -7.97 -0.36
N ASP A 69 0.78 -8.26 -1.58
CA ASP A 69 0.34 -9.43 -2.34
C ASP A 69 1.33 -10.59 -2.20
N ASN A 70 0.87 -11.69 -1.63
CA ASN A 70 1.70 -12.90 -1.43
C ASN A 70 2.25 -13.48 -2.74
N ARG A 71 1.60 -13.23 -3.88
CA ARG A 71 2.06 -13.71 -5.18
C ARG A 71 3.38 -13.07 -5.63
N LEU A 72 3.72 -11.91 -5.09
CA LEU A 72 4.99 -11.24 -5.36
C LEU A 72 6.17 -11.85 -4.60
N GLU A 73 5.92 -12.78 -3.70
CA GLU A 73 6.94 -13.51 -2.96
C GLU A 73 7.88 -12.56 -2.20
N GLU A 74 9.17 -12.59 -2.48
CA GLU A 74 10.16 -11.74 -1.81
C GLU A 74 9.90 -10.24 -2.01
N ALA A 75 9.22 -9.85 -3.09
CA ALA A 75 8.90 -8.47 -3.40
C ALA A 75 7.57 -7.99 -2.79
N MET A 76 6.89 -8.80 -2.01
CA MET A 76 5.54 -8.47 -1.53
C MET A 76 5.47 -7.21 -0.67
N GLU A 77 6.53 -6.87 0.04
CA GLU A 77 6.57 -5.66 0.88
C GLU A 77 7.14 -4.43 0.18
N TRP A 78 7.71 -4.58 -1.01
CA TRP A 78 8.46 -3.49 -1.65
C TRP A 78 7.58 -2.28 -1.94
N GLY A 79 6.36 -2.50 -2.42
CA GLY A 79 5.42 -1.41 -2.71
C GLY A 79 4.99 -0.66 -1.45
N VAL A 80 4.57 -1.36 -0.41
CA VAL A 80 4.14 -0.73 0.84
C VAL A 80 5.29 -0.01 1.53
N LEU A 81 6.51 -0.53 1.45
CA LEU A 81 7.69 0.17 1.97
C LEU A 81 7.93 1.49 1.23
N GLU A 82 7.86 1.51 -0.10
CA GLU A 82 8.01 2.73 -0.89
C GLU A 82 6.86 3.72 -0.66
N PHE A 83 5.66 3.22 -0.43
CA PHE A 83 4.52 4.04 -0.04
C PHE A 83 4.79 4.74 1.31
N LEU A 84 5.19 3.99 2.33
CA LEU A 84 5.42 4.54 3.68
C LEU A 84 6.66 5.44 3.77
N ARG A 85 7.59 5.34 2.82
CA ARG A 85 8.69 6.31 2.71
C ARG A 85 8.22 7.70 2.27
N ARG A 86 7.07 7.79 1.62
CA ARG A 86 6.51 9.03 1.06
C ARG A 86 5.31 9.55 1.81
N VAL A 87 4.54 8.65 2.42
CA VAL A 87 3.26 8.96 3.09
C VAL A 87 3.35 8.61 4.55
N GLU A 88 3.02 9.56 5.41
CA GLU A 88 2.89 9.30 6.84
C GLU A 88 1.50 8.75 7.13
N VAL A 89 1.43 7.56 7.71
CA VAL A 89 0.18 6.92 8.18
C VAL A 89 0.15 7.02 9.70
N LYS A 90 -0.78 7.81 10.23
CA LYS A 90 -0.80 8.15 11.65
C LYS A 90 -1.42 7.08 12.55
N LYS A 91 -2.50 6.44 12.09
CA LYS A 91 -3.31 5.61 12.97
C LYS A 91 -3.31 4.13 12.61
N LEU A 92 -3.47 3.78 11.33
CA LEU A 92 -3.63 2.39 10.94
C LEU A 92 -3.31 2.13 9.47
N LEU A 93 -2.52 1.09 9.21
CA LEU A 93 -2.32 0.52 7.90
C LEU A 93 -3.12 -0.78 7.78
N ILE A 94 -3.90 -0.91 6.72
CA ILE A 94 -4.71 -2.08 6.45
C ILE A 94 -4.17 -2.73 5.16
N PRO A 95 -3.47 -3.86 5.26
CA PRO A 95 -3.02 -4.57 4.07
C PRO A 95 -4.23 -5.17 3.34
N MET A 96 -4.20 -5.11 2.03
CA MET A 96 -5.22 -5.70 1.17
C MET A 96 -4.59 -6.41 -0.02
N HIS A 97 -5.38 -7.04 -0.87
CA HIS A 97 -4.91 -7.74 -2.05
C HIS A 97 -3.96 -8.90 -1.72
N LEU A 98 -4.19 -9.59 -0.59
CA LEU A 98 -3.22 -10.53 -0.03
C LEU A 98 -2.98 -11.76 -0.91
N ASN A 99 -4.03 -12.31 -1.52
CA ASN A 99 -3.93 -13.51 -2.36
C ASN A 99 -3.13 -14.65 -1.71
N GLY A 100 -3.40 -14.90 -0.44
CA GLY A 100 -2.68 -15.90 0.34
C GLY A 100 -2.85 -15.67 1.84
N PRO A 101 -1.95 -16.22 2.65
CA PRO A 101 -2.03 -16.08 4.11
C PRO A 101 -1.88 -14.64 4.56
N GLN A 102 -2.27 -14.38 5.81
CA GLN A 102 -2.14 -13.07 6.44
C GLN A 102 -0.67 -12.61 6.42
N TRP A 103 -0.49 -11.32 6.17
CA TRP A 103 0.83 -10.73 6.14
C TRP A 103 1.46 -10.70 7.53
N GLN A 104 2.65 -11.26 7.63
CA GLN A 104 3.51 -11.13 8.80
C GLN A 104 4.65 -10.18 8.41
N PRO A 105 4.62 -8.92 8.86
CA PRO A 105 5.66 -7.96 8.51
C PRO A 105 7.06 -8.50 8.82
N SER A 106 7.97 -8.34 7.86
CA SER A 106 9.35 -8.78 8.01
C SER A 106 10.09 -7.99 9.09
N THR A 107 11.21 -8.52 9.55
CA THR A 107 12.11 -7.81 10.47
C THR A 107 12.56 -6.47 9.89
N TYR A 108 12.85 -6.42 8.58
CA TYR A 108 13.23 -5.21 7.87
C TYR A 108 12.11 -4.17 7.89
N TYR A 109 10.87 -4.56 7.56
CA TYR A 109 9.71 -3.67 7.64
C TYR A 109 9.53 -3.11 9.05
N LYS A 110 9.56 -3.99 10.06
CA LYS A 110 9.39 -3.57 11.46
C LYS A 110 10.45 -2.59 11.92
N ALA A 111 11.69 -2.76 11.47
CA ALA A 111 12.78 -1.83 11.81
C ALA A 111 12.54 -0.43 11.26
N LEU A 112 11.91 -0.31 10.07
CA LEU A 112 11.65 0.98 9.43
C LEU A 112 10.31 1.59 9.85
N PHE A 113 9.24 0.79 9.92
CA PHE A 113 7.87 1.26 10.09
C PHE A 113 7.08 0.51 11.16
N GLY A 114 7.75 -0.14 12.10
CA GLY A 114 7.11 -0.92 13.15
C GLY A 114 6.20 -0.13 14.09
N GLN A 115 6.34 1.20 14.13
CA GLN A 115 5.48 2.07 14.93
C GLN A 115 4.10 2.30 14.29
N VAL A 116 3.93 2.00 13.01
CA VAL A 116 2.64 2.12 12.32
C VAL A 116 1.80 0.88 12.64
N PRO A 117 0.65 1.01 13.33
CA PRO A 117 -0.19 -0.14 13.61
C PRO A 117 -0.72 -0.78 12.32
N VAL A 118 -0.76 -2.09 12.28
CA VAL A 118 -1.27 -2.88 11.14
C VAL A 118 -2.45 -3.71 11.60
N TRP A 119 -3.55 -3.67 10.85
CA TRP A 119 -4.70 -4.52 11.07
C TRP A 119 -4.90 -5.47 9.89
N ASN A 120 -4.66 -6.75 10.13
CA ASN A 120 -4.97 -7.81 9.19
C ASN A 120 -6.44 -8.23 9.34
N VAL A 121 -7.21 -8.13 8.26
CA VAL A 121 -8.58 -8.63 8.18
C VAL A 121 -8.51 -10.15 7.96
N TRP A 122 -9.24 -10.93 8.77
CA TRP A 122 -9.19 -12.39 8.69
C TRP A 122 -10.32 -12.97 7.84
N GLN A 123 -11.50 -12.35 7.87
CA GLN A 123 -12.68 -12.86 7.18
C GLN A 123 -13.64 -11.72 6.87
N ASP A 124 -14.57 -11.99 5.96
CA ASP A 124 -15.65 -11.05 5.64
C ASP A 124 -16.45 -10.70 6.90
N GLY A 125 -16.72 -9.43 7.07
CA GLY A 125 -17.47 -8.92 8.21
C GLY A 125 -16.62 -8.55 9.41
N ASP A 126 -15.31 -8.80 9.39
CA ASP A 126 -14.42 -8.34 10.46
C ASP A 126 -14.50 -6.81 10.60
N CYS A 127 -14.51 -6.36 11.84
CA CYS A 127 -14.70 -4.97 12.19
C CYS A 127 -13.74 -4.57 13.31
N ILE A 128 -13.23 -3.36 13.24
CA ILE A 128 -12.40 -2.76 14.28
C ILE A 128 -12.97 -1.39 14.64
N ASN A 129 -13.02 -1.08 15.93
CA ASN A 129 -13.41 0.25 16.40
C ASN A 129 -12.17 1.16 16.46
N ILE A 130 -12.31 2.30 15.83
CA ILE A 130 -11.22 3.28 15.68
C ILE A 130 -11.59 4.63 16.28
#